data_5ecc48796dac6e275ac99262508c086e
#
_entry.id   5ecc48796dac6e275ac99262508c086e
#
_cell.length_a   1.000
_cell.length_b   1.000
_cell.length_c   1.000
_cell.angle_alpha   90.00
_cell.angle_beta   90.00
_cell.angle_gamma   90.00
#
_symmetry.space_group_name_H-M   'P 1'
#
loop_
_entity.id
_entity.type
_entity.pdbx_description
1 polymer ?
#
loop_
_entity_poly.entity_id
_entity_poly.type
_entity_poly.pdbx_seq_one_letter_code
_entity_poly.pdbx_strand_id
1 'polypeptide(L)'
;DKLDFFNNFYLRKENGIDEFTNFCESDVELNKYLQKDETKMKNIFNVYKKDMKKLSDLNDTIKVYFDENYKINKTEKLTSEFDSIFKEFLNLIGEINDWNRDNIQNVINDFLKNNKIKFPILGKPIRFLLINSYQGPSISDIFVILGKKDTIDRLNQYRDN
;
A
#
# COMPACT_ATOMS: atom_id res chain seq x y z
N ASP A 1 22.70 0.02 15.39
CA ASP A 1 23.85 -0.58 14.72
C ASP A 1 24.41 0.40 13.67
N LYS A 2 25.74 0.53 13.62
CA LYS A 2 26.41 1.43 12.66
C LYS A 2 26.07 1.08 11.22
N LEU A 3 25.95 -0.21 10.90
CA LEU A 3 25.62 -0.69 9.56
C LEU A 3 24.19 -0.27 9.17
N ASP A 4 23.24 -0.41 10.08
CA ASP A 4 21.86 -0.01 9.83
C ASP A 4 21.75 1.52 9.67
N PHE A 5 22.51 2.28 10.43
CA PHE A 5 22.56 3.73 10.32
C PHE A 5 23.08 4.17 8.94
N PHE A 6 24.17 3.56 8.45
CA PHE A 6 24.71 3.87 7.13
C PHE A 6 23.73 3.49 6.02
N ASN A 7 23.14 2.30 6.08
CA ASN A 7 22.13 1.87 5.10
C ASN A 7 20.96 2.83 5.03
N ASN A 8 20.42 3.24 6.17
CA ASN A 8 19.31 4.18 6.25
C ASN A 8 19.68 5.55 5.66
N PHE A 9 20.92 6.01 5.90
CA PHE A 9 21.42 7.27 5.36
C PHE A 9 21.51 7.23 3.83
N TYR A 10 22.05 6.13 3.25
CA TYR A 10 22.16 5.95 1.80
C TYR A 10 20.79 5.84 1.14
N LEU A 11 19.87 5.11 1.74
CA LEU A 11 18.54 4.88 1.18
C LEU A 11 17.69 6.15 1.11
N ARG A 12 17.99 7.17 1.89
CA ARG A 12 17.28 8.46 1.88
C ARG A 12 17.82 9.44 0.84
N LYS A 13 18.99 9.17 0.27
CA LYS A 13 19.61 10.02 -0.76
C LYS A 13 19.03 9.73 -2.14
N GLU A 14 19.30 10.63 -3.09
CA GLU A 14 18.87 10.48 -4.49
C GLU A 14 19.32 9.16 -5.11
N ASN A 15 20.50 8.64 -4.70
CA ASN A 15 21.08 7.39 -5.21
C ASN A 15 20.48 6.13 -4.58
N GLY A 16 19.60 6.24 -3.60
CA GLY A 16 18.98 5.09 -2.93
C GLY A 16 18.19 4.19 -3.86
N ILE A 17 17.59 4.76 -4.91
CA ILE A 17 16.82 3.99 -5.89
C ILE A 17 17.73 3.06 -6.72
N ASP A 18 18.94 3.48 -7.05
CA ASP A 18 19.89 2.65 -7.80
C ASP A 18 20.39 1.50 -6.93
N GLU A 19 20.67 1.76 -5.66
CA GLU A 19 21.06 0.71 -4.71
C GLU A 19 19.95 -0.32 -4.52
N PHE A 20 18.71 0.16 -4.42
CA PHE A 20 17.54 -0.72 -4.33
C PHE A 20 17.40 -1.57 -5.58
N THR A 21 17.53 -0.99 -6.76
CA THR A 21 17.46 -1.70 -8.04
C THR A 21 18.53 -2.80 -8.12
N ASN A 22 19.78 -2.46 -7.76
CA ASN A 22 20.87 -3.43 -7.72
C ASN A 22 20.60 -4.56 -6.72
N PHE A 23 20.06 -4.24 -5.56
CA PHE A 23 19.69 -5.23 -4.56
C PHE A 23 18.64 -6.20 -5.10
N CYS A 24 17.60 -5.68 -5.77
CA CYS A 24 16.56 -6.52 -6.37
C CYS A 24 17.11 -7.40 -7.49
N GLU A 25 18.01 -6.87 -8.34
CA GLU A 25 18.64 -7.64 -9.42
C GLU A 25 19.49 -8.80 -8.92
N SER A 26 20.05 -8.69 -7.71
CA SER A 26 20.86 -9.74 -7.09
C SER A 26 20.05 -10.88 -6.46
N ASP A 27 18.73 -10.73 -6.34
CA ASP A 27 17.84 -11.72 -5.75
C ASP A 27 16.90 -12.26 -6.83
N VAL A 28 16.82 -13.59 -6.97
CA VAL A 28 16.05 -14.24 -8.05
C VAL A 28 14.57 -13.86 -8.01
N GLU A 29 13.95 -13.89 -6.82
CA GLU A 29 12.53 -13.57 -6.65
C GLU A 29 12.26 -12.08 -6.84
N LEU A 30 13.05 -11.23 -6.21
CA LEU A 30 12.88 -9.78 -6.32
C LEU A 30 13.13 -9.29 -7.74
N ASN A 31 14.08 -9.92 -8.44
CA ASN A 31 14.33 -9.58 -9.84
C ASN A 31 13.12 -9.92 -10.74
N LYS A 32 12.43 -11.01 -10.47
CA LYS A 32 11.18 -11.32 -11.19
C LYS A 32 10.14 -10.23 -11.03
N TYR A 33 9.95 -9.73 -9.82
CA TYR A 33 9.04 -8.62 -9.56
C TYR A 33 9.49 -7.34 -10.25
N LEU A 34 10.80 -7.04 -10.20
CA LEU A 34 11.38 -5.88 -10.87
C LEU A 34 11.16 -5.93 -12.39
N GLN A 35 11.36 -7.08 -13.01
CA GLN A 35 11.14 -7.26 -14.45
C GLN A 35 9.66 -7.19 -14.81
N LYS A 36 8.79 -7.64 -13.92
CA LYS A 36 7.35 -7.61 -14.14
C LYS A 36 6.78 -6.20 -14.09
N ASP A 37 7.17 -5.39 -13.10
CA ASP A 37 6.69 -4.03 -12.93
C ASP A 37 7.73 -3.18 -12.16
N GLU A 38 8.65 -2.60 -12.89
CA GLU A 38 9.71 -1.76 -12.34
C GLU A 38 9.16 -0.53 -11.63
N THR A 39 8.15 0.11 -12.21
CA THR A 39 7.51 1.31 -11.62
C THR A 39 6.90 0.98 -10.27
N LYS A 40 6.18 -0.12 -10.17
CA LYS A 40 5.59 -0.58 -8.90
C LYS A 40 6.65 -0.85 -7.83
N MET A 41 7.76 -1.51 -8.20
CA MET A 41 8.87 -1.74 -7.29
C MET A 41 9.48 -0.43 -6.78
N LYS A 42 9.70 0.52 -7.66
CA LYS A 42 10.23 1.84 -7.30
C LYS A 42 9.27 2.62 -6.42
N ASN A 43 7.97 2.52 -6.67
CA ASN A 43 6.95 3.16 -5.83
C ASN A 43 6.96 2.57 -4.42
N ILE A 44 7.09 1.25 -4.28
CA ILE A 44 7.20 0.59 -2.97
C ILE A 44 8.42 1.14 -2.23
N PHE A 45 9.58 1.17 -2.88
CA PHE A 45 10.79 1.70 -2.28
C PHE A 45 10.61 3.15 -1.81
N ASN A 46 10.10 4.02 -2.67
CA ASN A 46 9.95 5.44 -2.37
C ASN A 46 8.99 5.69 -1.20
N VAL A 47 7.94 4.90 -1.06
CA VAL A 47 6.96 5.03 0.02
C VAL A 47 7.53 4.53 1.35
N TYR A 48 8.27 3.42 1.34
CA TYR A 48 8.72 2.75 2.57
C TYR A 48 10.12 3.18 3.04
N LYS A 49 10.93 3.83 2.19
CA LYS A 49 12.33 4.14 2.49
C LYS A 49 12.57 4.92 3.78
N LYS A 50 11.58 5.70 4.21
CA LYS A 50 11.70 6.51 5.43
C LYS A 50 11.70 5.67 6.70
N ASP A 51 11.02 4.53 6.67
CA ASP A 51 10.75 3.71 7.84
C ASP A 51 11.56 2.42 7.87
N MET A 52 12.33 2.13 6.82
CA MET A 52 13.17 0.94 6.79
C MET A 52 14.60 1.23 7.22
N LYS A 53 15.23 0.25 7.81
CA LYS A 53 16.64 0.31 8.23
C LYS A 53 17.56 -0.29 7.18
N LYS A 54 17.14 -1.36 6.52
CA LYS A 54 17.89 -2.08 5.49
C LYS A 54 16.96 -2.53 4.37
N LEU A 55 17.52 -2.78 3.19
CA LEU A 55 16.75 -3.15 2.01
C LEU A 55 15.95 -4.46 2.19
N SER A 56 16.52 -5.43 2.91
CA SER A 56 15.85 -6.70 3.17
C SER A 56 14.57 -6.55 4.01
N ASP A 57 14.35 -5.43 4.69
CA ASP A 57 13.11 -5.16 5.42
C ASP A 57 11.91 -5.09 4.47
N LEU A 58 12.13 -4.84 3.18
CA LEU A 58 11.08 -4.76 2.17
C LEU A 58 10.65 -6.11 1.58
N ASN A 59 11.37 -7.19 1.85
CA ASN A 59 11.10 -8.48 1.18
C ASN A 59 9.67 -8.94 1.36
N ASP A 60 9.18 -8.98 2.60
CA ASP A 60 7.79 -9.41 2.88
C ASP A 60 6.76 -8.39 2.39
N THR A 61 7.08 -7.10 2.49
CA THR A 61 6.24 -6.01 1.99
C THR A 61 6.02 -6.14 0.48
N ILE A 62 7.10 -6.33 -0.28
CA ILE A 62 7.04 -6.49 -1.74
C ILE A 62 6.14 -7.67 -2.11
N LYS A 63 6.28 -8.80 -1.43
CA LYS A 63 5.47 -9.99 -1.68
C LYS A 63 3.97 -9.71 -1.54
N VAL A 64 3.56 -8.96 -0.53
CA VAL A 64 2.16 -8.61 -0.32
C VAL A 64 1.62 -7.81 -1.51
N TYR A 65 2.38 -6.83 -2.00
CA TYR A 65 1.94 -5.99 -3.12
C TYR A 65 1.91 -6.73 -4.46
N PHE A 66 2.74 -7.73 -4.65
CA PHE A 66 2.81 -8.53 -5.88
C PHE A 66 2.03 -9.85 -5.81
N ASP A 67 1.36 -10.13 -4.71
CA ASP A 67 0.62 -11.38 -4.52
C ASP A 67 -0.64 -11.39 -5.39
N GLU A 68 -0.60 -12.14 -6.48
CA GLU A 68 -1.75 -12.33 -7.39
C GLU A 68 -2.87 -13.15 -6.74
N ASN A 69 -2.55 -13.92 -5.70
CA ASN A 69 -3.48 -14.75 -4.95
C ASN A 69 -3.80 -14.16 -3.58
N TYR A 70 -3.68 -12.85 -3.45
CA TYR A 70 -3.90 -12.15 -2.19
C TYR A 70 -5.26 -12.51 -1.59
N LYS A 71 -5.26 -12.83 -0.28
CA LYS A 71 -6.46 -13.08 0.50
C LYS A 71 -6.43 -12.24 1.78
N ILE A 72 -7.56 -11.63 2.11
CA ILE A 72 -7.74 -10.94 3.37
C ILE A 72 -7.71 -11.97 4.50
N ASN A 73 -6.98 -11.65 5.57
CA ASN A 73 -6.99 -12.46 6.78
C ASN A 73 -8.35 -12.32 7.48
N LYS A 74 -9.13 -13.39 7.50
CA LYS A 74 -10.52 -13.38 8.01
C LYS A 74 -10.64 -13.49 9.52
N THR A 75 -9.54 -13.54 10.25
CA THR A 75 -9.59 -13.74 11.71
C THR A 75 -10.11 -12.53 12.47
N GLU A 76 -10.16 -11.36 11.85
CA GLU A 76 -10.60 -10.13 12.51
C GLU A 76 -11.91 -9.62 11.96
N LYS A 77 -12.80 -9.24 12.88
CA LYS A 77 -14.03 -8.53 12.54
C LYS A 77 -13.77 -7.04 12.54
N LEU A 78 -14.16 -6.38 11.48
CA LEU A 78 -14.15 -4.94 11.41
C LEU A 78 -15.37 -4.36 12.14
N THR A 79 -15.32 -3.08 12.50
CA THR A 79 -16.38 -2.44 13.27
C THR A 79 -17.67 -2.28 12.46
N SER A 80 -18.82 -2.27 13.14
CA SER A 80 -20.10 -2.00 12.49
C SER A 80 -20.16 -0.60 11.86
N GLU A 81 -19.43 0.35 12.45
CA GLU A 81 -19.32 1.71 11.90
C GLU A 81 -18.64 1.69 10.53
N PHE A 82 -17.53 0.95 10.40
CA PHE A 82 -16.88 0.77 9.10
C PHE A 82 -17.79 0.08 8.09
N ASP A 83 -18.47 -0.99 8.50
CA ASP A 83 -19.37 -1.74 7.62
C ASP A 83 -20.47 -0.84 7.04
N SER A 84 -20.97 0.10 7.83
CA SER A 84 -22.04 1.01 7.40
C SER A 84 -21.61 1.99 6.30
N ILE A 85 -20.33 2.29 6.18
CA ILE A 85 -19.80 3.27 5.22
C ILE A 85 -19.02 2.63 4.07
N PHE A 86 -18.67 1.37 4.17
CA PHE A 86 -17.74 0.71 3.24
C PHE A 86 -18.26 0.69 1.81
N LYS A 87 -19.54 0.36 1.61
CA LYS A 87 -20.12 0.26 0.27
C LYS A 87 -20.09 1.60 -0.47
N GLU A 88 -20.46 2.68 0.22
CA GLU A 88 -20.41 4.03 -0.36
C GLU A 88 -18.98 4.40 -0.73
N PHE A 89 -18.01 4.15 0.17
CA PHE A 89 -16.60 4.43 -0.08
C PHE A 89 -16.10 3.66 -1.31
N LEU A 90 -16.39 2.37 -1.38
CA LEU A 90 -15.98 1.52 -2.50
C LEU A 90 -16.52 2.04 -3.83
N ASN A 91 -17.78 2.47 -3.85
CA ASN A 91 -18.38 3.05 -5.05
C ASN A 91 -17.68 4.35 -5.46
N LEU A 92 -17.39 5.23 -4.50
CA LEU A 92 -16.73 6.51 -4.79
C LEU A 92 -15.33 6.33 -5.36
N ILE A 93 -14.52 5.44 -4.80
CA ILE A 93 -13.18 5.20 -5.34
C ILE A 93 -13.26 4.52 -6.71
N GLY A 94 -14.28 3.72 -6.97
CA GLY A 94 -14.50 3.10 -8.27
C GLY A 94 -14.80 4.11 -9.39
N GLU A 95 -15.28 5.30 -9.05
CA GLU A 95 -15.58 6.38 -9.98
C GLU A 95 -14.35 7.24 -10.35
N ILE A 96 -13.22 7.06 -9.67
CA ILE A 96 -11.99 7.81 -9.96
C ILE A 96 -11.44 7.36 -11.32
N ASN A 97 -11.45 8.25 -12.30
CA ASN A 97 -10.92 7.96 -13.64
C ASN A 97 -9.41 8.11 -13.71
N ASP A 98 -8.87 9.18 -13.14
CA ASP A 98 -7.44 9.43 -13.08
C ASP A 98 -6.90 9.01 -11.72
N TRP A 99 -6.31 7.81 -11.67
CA TRP A 99 -5.86 7.15 -10.46
C TRP A 99 -4.50 7.67 -10.03
N ASN A 100 -4.49 8.83 -9.39
CA ASN A 100 -3.29 9.42 -8.83
C ASN A 100 -3.51 9.79 -7.36
N ARG A 101 -2.41 10.05 -6.66
CA ARG A 101 -2.42 10.29 -5.22
C ARG A 101 -3.34 11.46 -4.84
N ASP A 102 -3.29 12.55 -5.57
CA ASP A 102 -4.06 13.76 -5.24
C ASP A 102 -5.57 13.53 -5.40
N ASN A 103 -5.99 12.91 -6.50
CA ASN A 103 -7.39 12.59 -6.71
C ASN A 103 -7.92 11.60 -5.68
N ILE A 104 -7.14 10.57 -5.37
CA ILE A 104 -7.47 9.58 -4.34
C ILE A 104 -7.61 10.27 -2.98
N GLN A 105 -6.63 11.10 -2.61
CA GLN A 105 -6.65 11.81 -1.32
C GLN A 105 -7.84 12.76 -1.22
N ASN A 106 -8.18 13.45 -2.31
CA ASN A 106 -9.35 14.34 -2.33
C ASN A 106 -10.65 13.57 -2.09
N VAL A 107 -10.82 12.42 -2.73
CA VAL A 107 -12.02 11.56 -2.51
C VAL A 107 -12.09 11.09 -1.06
N ILE A 108 -10.96 10.68 -0.49
CA ILE A 108 -10.90 10.26 0.92
C ILE A 108 -11.29 11.42 1.84
N ASN A 109 -10.70 12.59 1.64
CA ASN A 109 -10.96 13.76 2.47
C ASN A 109 -12.43 14.18 2.41
N ASP A 110 -13.01 14.24 1.22
CA ASP A 110 -14.41 14.60 1.02
C ASP A 110 -15.34 13.57 1.66
N PHE A 111 -15.03 12.30 1.52
CA PHE A 111 -15.79 11.22 2.14
C PHE A 111 -15.81 11.33 3.67
N LEU A 112 -14.64 11.55 4.29
CA LEU A 112 -14.54 11.73 5.74
C LEU A 112 -15.36 12.94 6.22
N LYS A 113 -15.25 14.06 5.49
CA LYS A 113 -15.99 15.28 5.81
C LYS A 113 -17.50 15.09 5.67
N ASN A 114 -17.95 14.50 4.57
CA ASN A 114 -19.38 14.31 4.29
C ASN A 114 -20.04 13.35 5.25
N ASN A 115 -19.31 12.33 5.71
CA ASN A 115 -19.80 11.35 6.67
C ASN A 115 -19.51 11.73 8.13
N LYS A 116 -18.84 12.85 8.37
CA LYS A 116 -18.47 13.35 9.72
C LYS A 116 -17.75 12.30 10.55
N ILE A 117 -16.82 11.59 9.94
CA ILE A 117 -16.00 10.54 10.59
C ILE A 117 -14.53 10.93 10.60
N LYS A 118 -13.82 10.39 11.59
CA LYS A 118 -12.36 10.58 11.69
C LYS A 118 -11.62 9.55 10.84
N PHE A 119 -10.44 9.92 10.35
CA PHE A 119 -9.65 9.09 9.47
C PHE A 119 -9.44 7.65 9.99
N PRO A 120 -9.12 7.38 11.27
CA PRO A 120 -8.88 6.00 11.71
C PRO A 120 -10.04 5.03 11.50
N ILE A 121 -11.27 5.54 11.50
CA ILE A 121 -12.46 4.70 11.29
C ILE A 121 -12.45 4.10 9.88
N LEU A 122 -11.96 4.85 8.90
CA LEU A 122 -11.83 4.41 7.52
C LEU A 122 -10.43 3.84 7.23
N GLY A 123 -9.41 4.57 7.61
CA GLY A 123 -8.03 4.29 7.16
C GLY A 123 -7.44 3.00 7.70
N LYS A 124 -7.65 2.69 8.97
CA LYS A 124 -7.14 1.47 9.57
C LYS A 124 -7.76 0.21 8.95
N PRO A 125 -9.11 0.11 8.85
CA PRO A 125 -9.73 -1.03 8.18
C PRO A 125 -9.31 -1.17 6.72
N ILE A 126 -9.30 -0.09 5.95
CA ILE A 126 -8.91 -0.14 4.54
C ILE A 126 -7.48 -0.64 4.38
N ARG A 127 -6.54 -0.15 5.20
CA ARG A 127 -5.15 -0.63 5.17
C ARG A 127 -5.09 -2.14 5.44
N PHE A 128 -5.81 -2.60 6.45
CA PHE A 128 -5.87 -4.03 6.77
C PHE A 128 -6.41 -4.86 5.61
N LEU A 129 -7.49 -4.41 4.97
CA LEU A 129 -8.08 -5.13 3.83
C LEU A 129 -7.11 -5.22 2.65
N LEU A 130 -6.28 -4.20 2.45
CA LEU A 130 -5.39 -4.13 1.29
C LEU A 130 -4.05 -4.84 1.48
N ILE A 131 -3.50 -4.84 2.70
CA ILE A 131 -2.15 -5.39 2.96
C ILE A 131 -2.08 -6.30 4.20
N ASN A 132 -3.19 -6.70 4.77
CA ASN A 132 -3.28 -7.55 5.97
C ASN A 132 -2.51 -6.98 7.17
N SER A 133 -2.43 -5.65 7.28
CA SER A 133 -1.77 -4.96 8.39
C SER A 133 -2.48 -3.65 8.71
N TYR A 134 -2.61 -3.35 10.00
CA TYR A 134 -3.09 -2.05 10.45
C TYR A 134 -1.98 -0.99 10.45
N GLN A 135 -0.73 -1.42 10.33
CA GLN A 135 0.45 -0.55 10.26
C GLN A 135 0.91 -0.40 8.82
N GLY A 136 1.43 0.78 8.49
CA GLY A 136 1.96 1.01 7.15
C GLY A 136 1.80 2.45 6.69
N PRO A 137 2.04 2.71 5.40
CA PRO A 137 1.92 4.05 4.83
C PRO A 137 0.46 4.50 4.72
N SER A 138 0.27 5.72 4.25
CA SER A 138 -1.08 6.24 3.99
C SER A 138 -1.83 5.35 2.99
N ILE A 139 -3.16 5.27 3.14
CA ILE A 139 -3.95 4.46 2.20
C ILE A 139 -3.86 5.00 0.76
N SER A 140 -3.69 6.32 0.59
CA SER A 140 -3.47 6.91 -0.73
C SER A 140 -2.22 6.34 -1.41
N ASP A 141 -1.12 6.19 -0.68
CA ASP A 141 0.10 5.59 -1.19
C ASP A 141 -0.09 4.11 -1.54
N ILE A 142 -0.80 3.37 -0.69
CA ILE A 142 -1.12 1.96 -0.96
C ILE A 142 -1.95 1.82 -2.24
N PHE A 143 -2.96 2.67 -2.42
CA PHE A 143 -3.80 2.68 -3.62
C PHE A 143 -2.97 2.91 -4.88
N VAL A 144 -2.03 3.85 -4.84
CA VAL A 144 -1.16 4.14 -5.99
C VAL A 144 -0.24 2.97 -6.29
N ILE A 145 0.35 2.35 -5.27
CA ILE A 145 1.23 1.17 -5.46
C ILE A 145 0.45 0.02 -6.11
N LEU A 146 -0.73 -0.30 -5.59
CA LEU A 146 -1.55 -1.41 -6.09
C LEU A 146 -2.15 -1.13 -7.46
N GLY A 147 -2.49 0.13 -7.74
CA GLY A 147 -3.30 0.49 -8.91
C GLY A 147 -4.79 0.26 -8.67
N LYS A 148 -5.63 0.84 -9.52
CA LYS A 148 -7.09 0.84 -9.34
C LYS A 148 -7.66 -0.58 -9.32
N LYS A 149 -7.28 -1.40 -10.31
CA LYS A 149 -7.83 -2.75 -10.43
C LYS A 149 -7.55 -3.61 -9.19
N ASP A 150 -6.30 -3.69 -8.76
CA ASP A 150 -5.91 -4.50 -7.61
C ASP A 150 -6.50 -3.96 -6.31
N THR A 151 -6.55 -2.64 -6.15
CA THR A 151 -7.19 -2.02 -4.98
C THR A 151 -8.65 -2.44 -4.87
N ILE A 152 -9.41 -2.30 -5.94
CA ILE A 152 -10.84 -2.64 -5.96
C ILE A 152 -11.06 -4.15 -5.81
N ASP A 153 -10.26 -4.97 -6.48
CA ASP A 153 -10.36 -6.42 -6.37
C ASP A 153 -10.13 -6.89 -4.93
N ARG A 154 -9.13 -6.34 -4.25
CA ARG A 154 -8.85 -6.68 -2.85
C ARG A 154 -9.99 -6.24 -1.92
N LEU A 155 -10.51 -5.04 -2.10
CA LEU A 155 -11.63 -4.53 -1.30
C LEU A 155 -12.92 -5.31 -1.56
N ASN A 156 -13.16 -5.74 -2.80
CA ASN A 156 -14.32 -6.55 -3.14
C ASN A 156 -14.34 -7.89 -2.38
N GLN A 157 -13.20 -8.43 -1.98
CA GLN A 157 -13.16 -9.65 -1.16
C GLN A 157 -13.91 -9.46 0.16
N TYR A 158 -13.87 -8.27 0.74
CA TYR A 158 -14.60 -7.96 1.97
C TYR A 158 -16.10 -7.83 1.71
N ARG A 159 -16.48 -7.15 0.61
CA ARG A 159 -17.88 -6.97 0.24
C ARG A 159 -18.57 -8.31 -0.05
N ASP A 160 -17.86 -9.23 -0.69
CA ASP A 160 -18.41 -10.51 -1.17
C ASP A 160 -18.44 -11.59 -0.08
N ASN A 161 -18.02 -11.25 1.11
CA ASN A 161 -18.09 -12.08 2.29
C ASN A 161 -19.17 -11.55 3.25
#